data_1e65ce5907f605f83a801a9ab030d8b6
#
_entry.id   1e65ce5907f605f83a801a9ab030d8b6
#
_cell.length_a   1.000
_cell.length_b   1.000
_cell.length_c   1.000
_cell.angle_alpha   90.00
_cell.angle_beta   90.00
_cell.angle_gamma   90.00
#
_symmetry.space_group_name_H-M   'P 1'
#
loop_
_entity.id
_entity.type
_entity.pdbx_description
1 polymer ?
#
loop_
_entity_poly.entity_id
_entity_poly.type
_entity_poly.pdbx_seq_one_letter_code
_entity_poly.pdbx_strand_id
1 'polypeptide(L)'
;MNDWLDYKGSGSSRACIAHYGVKGMKWDPSKLFGEPKESDKQLVEQIKADDRLVSSLREQYNKYQAEYGEANFNYKECDTILIPKQQQQIAEAKDKLKELETKYSNLSKTSPLEATQRYSRNIWAQKKTIQELEAGLERLKKTQMDYKRKMEICRVKADNVQKKITEAEADSIATARRLSKYN
;
A
#
# COMPACT_ATOMS: atom_id res chain seq x y z
N MET A 1 6.93 12.82 10.42
CA MET A 1 5.94 13.33 9.44
C MET A 1 6.55 13.05 8.09
N ASN A 2 6.00 12.12 7.35
CA ASN A 2 6.66 11.55 6.19
C ASN A 2 6.12 12.17 4.92
N ASP A 3 6.93 12.99 4.27
CA ASP A 3 6.70 13.64 2.96
C ASP A 3 6.59 12.67 1.77
N TRP A 4 5.98 11.51 1.99
CA TRP A 4 5.80 10.49 0.94
C TRP A 4 4.61 10.74 0.02
N LEU A 5 3.73 11.69 0.37
CA LEU A 5 2.52 11.97 -0.40
C LEU A 5 2.69 13.05 -1.47
N ASP A 6 3.80 13.80 -1.47
CA ASP A 6 4.04 14.85 -2.46
C ASP A 6 4.84 14.41 -3.68
N TYR A 7 5.22 13.14 -3.79
CA TYR A 7 5.75 12.59 -5.02
C TYR A 7 4.62 12.33 -6.03
N LYS A 8 3.87 13.37 -6.35
CA LYS A 8 3.03 13.40 -7.55
C LYS A 8 3.99 13.25 -8.74
N GLY A 9 3.94 12.06 -9.33
CA GLY A 9 4.75 11.62 -10.43
C GLY A 9 4.86 12.57 -11.62
N SER A 10 5.64 13.60 -11.49
CA SER A 10 6.09 14.43 -12.61
C SER A 10 7.40 13.94 -13.20
N GLY A 11 7.98 12.86 -12.67
CA GLY A 11 9.32 12.39 -13.02
C GLY A 11 9.41 11.31 -14.09
N SER A 12 8.37 10.50 -14.28
CA SER A 12 8.56 9.24 -15.03
C SER A 12 8.57 9.38 -16.56
N SER A 13 7.96 10.41 -17.10
CA SER A 13 7.98 10.63 -18.56
C SER A 13 9.20 11.41 -19.06
N ARG A 14 9.96 12.04 -18.15
CA ARG A 14 11.07 12.91 -18.52
C ARG A 14 12.40 12.19 -18.74
N ALA A 15 12.65 11.09 -18.07
CA ALA A 15 13.94 10.41 -18.15
C ALA A 15 14.21 9.80 -19.54
N CYS A 16 13.22 9.14 -20.17
CA CYS A 16 13.36 8.60 -21.53
C CYS A 16 13.45 9.71 -22.61
N ILE A 17 12.89 10.89 -22.31
CA ILE A 17 12.81 12.01 -23.27
C ILE A 17 14.05 12.92 -23.17
N ALA A 18 14.69 12.95 -22.00
CA ALA A 18 15.90 13.77 -21.80
C ALA A 18 17.09 13.33 -22.65
N HIS A 19 17.07 12.11 -23.19
CA HIS A 19 18.15 11.62 -24.04
C HIS A 19 18.23 12.30 -25.41
N TYR A 20 17.11 12.86 -25.90
CA TYR A 20 17.07 13.42 -27.27
C TYR A 20 16.33 14.76 -27.37
N GLY A 21 16.05 15.43 -26.26
CA GLY A 21 15.70 16.85 -26.19
C GLY A 21 14.34 17.30 -26.72
N VAL A 22 13.45 16.41 -27.20
CA VAL A 22 12.17 16.82 -27.77
C VAL A 22 11.01 16.00 -27.24
N LYS A 23 10.11 16.66 -26.51
CA LYS A 23 8.90 16.08 -25.92
C LYS A 23 7.94 15.61 -27.03
N GLY A 24 7.69 14.31 -27.10
CA GLY A 24 6.67 13.73 -27.99
C GLY A 24 7.17 13.15 -29.31
N MET A 25 8.45 13.20 -29.64
CA MET A 25 9.00 12.50 -30.80
C MET A 25 9.21 11.00 -30.49
N LYS A 26 8.64 10.15 -31.32
CA LYS A 26 9.09 8.75 -31.38
C LYS A 26 10.55 8.76 -31.83
N TRP A 27 11.42 8.19 -31.00
CA TRP A 27 12.82 8.06 -31.32
C TRP A 27 12.98 7.18 -32.56
N ASP A 28 13.54 7.75 -33.61
CA ASP A 28 13.87 7.03 -34.84
C ASP A 28 15.36 7.22 -35.09
N PRO A 29 16.19 6.22 -34.78
CA PRO A 29 17.63 6.32 -34.94
C PRO A 29 18.09 6.64 -36.38
N SER A 30 17.32 6.19 -37.39
CA SER A 30 17.64 6.40 -38.80
C SER A 30 17.59 7.86 -39.19
N LYS A 31 16.75 8.67 -38.53
CA LYS A 31 16.63 10.11 -38.76
C LYS A 31 17.77 10.93 -38.19
N LEU A 32 18.45 10.39 -37.17
CA LEU A 32 19.57 11.10 -36.52
C LEU A 32 20.94 10.67 -37.06
N PHE A 33 21.07 9.43 -37.48
CA PHE A 33 22.37 8.81 -37.82
C PHE A 33 22.45 8.30 -39.25
N GLY A 34 21.45 8.55 -40.10
CA GLY A 34 21.34 7.93 -41.42
C GLY A 34 20.99 6.44 -41.36
N GLU A 35 21.11 5.73 -42.48
CA GLU A 35 20.95 4.27 -42.45
C GLU A 35 22.08 3.62 -41.66
N PRO A 36 21.80 2.90 -40.57
CA PRO A 36 22.83 2.30 -39.72
C PRO A 36 23.62 1.27 -40.51
N LYS A 37 24.96 1.31 -40.42
CA LYS A 37 25.84 0.24 -40.91
C LYS A 37 25.41 -1.10 -40.23
N GLU A 38 25.76 -2.24 -40.85
CA GLU A 38 25.41 -3.55 -40.31
C GLU A 38 25.88 -3.72 -38.85
N SER A 39 27.04 -3.19 -38.48
CA SER A 39 27.55 -3.14 -37.10
C SER A 39 26.70 -2.35 -36.14
N ASP A 40 25.92 -1.37 -36.61
CA ASP A 40 25.14 -0.49 -35.75
C ASP A 40 23.71 -0.99 -35.56
N LYS A 41 23.23 -1.89 -36.45
CA LYS A 41 21.90 -2.50 -36.35
C LYS A 41 21.73 -3.27 -35.05
N GLN A 42 22.76 -3.99 -34.61
CA GLN A 42 22.73 -4.74 -33.35
C GLN A 42 22.60 -3.78 -32.15
N LEU A 43 23.33 -2.64 -32.13
CA LEU A 43 23.22 -1.65 -31.06
C LEU A 43 21.83 -0.99 -31.03
N VAL A 44 21.27 -0.71 -32.21
CA VAL A 44 19.90 -0.17 -32.31
C VAL A 44 18.86 -1.14 -31.77
N GLU A 45 18.97 -2.43 -32.10
CA GLU A 45 18.06 -3.46 -31.55
C GLU A 45 18.23 -3.62 -30.05
N GLN A 46 19.44 -3.51 -29.52
CA GLN A 46 19.67 -3.53 -28.07
C GLN A 46 18.99 -2.36 -27.38
N ILE A 47 19.13 -1.12 -27.89
CA ILE A 47 18.44 0.05 -27.34
C ILE A 47 16.92 -0.16 -27.32
N LYS A 48 16.34 -0.68 -28.40
CA LYS A 48 14.91 -1.00 -28.45
C LYS A 48 14.51 -2.06 -27.45
N ALA A 49 15.35 -3.05 -27.18
CA ALA A 49 15.11 -4.09 -26.19
C ALA A 49 15.16 -3.48 -24.77
N ASP A 50 16.14 -2.63 -24.49
CA ASP A 50 16.28 -1.94 -23.21
C ASP A 50 15.07 -1.01 -22.95
N ASP A 51 14.59 -0.28 -23.95
CA ASP A 51 13.40 0.59 -23.84
C ASP A 51 12.13 -0.23 -23.52
N ARG A 52 11.96 -1.43 -24.12
CA ARG A 52 10.86 -2.34 -23.79
C ARG A 52 10.98 -2.85 -22.36
N LEU A 53 12.20 -3.20 -21.93
CA LEU A 53 12.47 -3.64 -20.56
C LEU A 53 12.13 -2.54 -19.55
N VAL A 54 12.59 -1.32 -19.78
CA VAL A 54 12.30 -0.15 -18.93
C VAL A 54 10.81 0.10 -18.86
N SER A 55 10.09 0.02 -19.98
CA SER A 55 8.63 0.18 -20.01
C SER A 55 7.92 -0.86 -19.15
N SER A 56 8.29 -2.12 -19.27
CA SER A 56 7.75 -3.24 -18.48
C SER A 56 8.05 -3.07 -16.98
N LEU A 57 9.28 -2.65 -16.63
CA LEU A 57 9.66 -2.40 -15.24
C LEU A 57 8.87 -1.22 -14.65
N ARG A 58 8.60 -0.17 -15.42
CA ARG A 58 7.76 0.96 -14.98
C ARG A 58 6.32 0.54 -14.72
N GLU A 59 5.76 -0.34 -15.54
CA GLU A 59 4.43 -0.90 -15.28
C GLU A 59 4.40 -1.69 -13.96
N GLN A 60 5.44 -2.50 -13.70
CA GLN A 60 5.56 -3.22 -12.43
C GLN A 60 5.71 -2.26 -11.24
N TYR A 61 6.51 -1.21 -11.37
CA TYR A 61 6.66 -0.18 -10.34
C TYR A 61 5.31 0.48 -10.01
N ASN A 62 4.58 0.91 -11.05
CA ASN A 62 3.28 1.56 -10.87
C ASN A 62 2.27 0.62 -10.20
N LYS A 63 2.30 -0.68 -10.54
CA LYS A 63 1.48 -1.70 -9.88
C LYS A 63 1.78 -1.77 -8.37
N TYR A 64 3.07 -1.85 -7.98
CA TYR A 64 3.43 -1.90 -6.56
C TYR A 64 3.09 -0.61 -5.82
N GLN A 65 3.19 0.54 -6.48
CA GLN A 65 2.76 1.82 -5.90
C GLN A 65 1.23 1.85 -5.69
N ALA A 66 0.44 1.35 -6.62
CA ALA A 66 -1.00 1.24 -6.47
C ALA A 66 -1.39 0.30 -5.32
N GLU A 67 -0.77 -0.89 -5.24
CA GLU A 67 -1.00 -1.86 -4.16
C GLU A 67 -0.59 -1.29 -2.78
N TYR A 68 0.49 -0.51 -2.73
CA TYR A 68 0.89 0.21 -1.52
C TYR A 68 -0.16 1.25 -1.12
N GLY A 69 -0.64 2.04 -2.08
CA GLY A 69 -1.67 3.06 -1.85
C GLY A 69 -2.95 2.47 -1.27
N GLU A 70 -3.43 1.37 -1.84
CA GLU A 70 -4.60 0.62 -1.34
C GLU A 70 -4.37 0.11 0.09
N ALA A 71 -3.23 -0.55 0.34
CA ALA A 71 -2.92 -1.07 1.66
C ALA A 71 -2.79 0.04 2.71
N ASN A 72 -2.22 1.19 2.35
CA ASN A 72 -2.11 2.37 3.21
C ASN A 72 -3.48 2.99 3.54
N PHE A 73 -4.38 3.06 2.55
CA PHE A 73 -5.74 3.54 2.77
C PHE A 73 -6.46 2.64 3.78
N ASN A 74 -6.46 1.33 3.57
CA ASN A 74 -7.10 0.35 4.45
C ASN A 74 -6.45 0.32 5.86
N TYR A 75 -5.12 0.46 5.95
CA TYR A 75 -4.43 0.61 7.23
C TYR A 75 -4.93 1.82 8.01
N LYS A 76 -5.01 2.98 7.35
CA LYS A 76 -5.49 4.22 7.96
C LYS A 76 -6.96 4.11 8.38
N GLU A 77 -7.82 3.51 7.57
CA GLU A 77 -9.22 3.27 7.92
C GLU A 77 -9.34 2.41 9.18
N CYS A 78 -8.56 1.32 9.29
CA CYS A 78 -8.52 0.52 10.51
C CYS A 78 -8.08 1.34 11.72
N ASP A 79 -7.04 2.16 11.59
CA ASP A 79 -6.44 2.93 12.66
C ASP A 79 -7.32 4.07 13.16
N THR A 80 -7.92 4.82 12.23
CA THR A 80 -8.62 6.07 12.57
C THR A 80 -10.13 5.91 12.75
N ILE A 81 -10.73 4.86 12.19
CA ILE A 81 -12.18 4.70 12.18
C ILE A 81 -12.59 3.39 12.87
N LEU A 82 -12.12 2.24 12.37
CA LEU A 82 -12.68 0.96 12.79
C LEU A 82 -12.27 0.57 14.21
N ILE A 83 -10.99 0.70 14.55
CA ILE A 83 -10.48 0.37 15.88
C ILE A 83 -11.05 1.32 16.95
N PRO A 84 -11.03 2.65 16.80
CA PRO A 84 -11.65 3.55 17.77
C PRO A 84 -13.15 3.30 17.95
N LYS A 85 -13.89 3.07 16.88
CA LYS A 85 -15.32 2.74 16.93
C LYS A 85 -15.57 1.47 17.73
N GLN A 86 -14.78 0.42 17.49
CA GLN A 86 -14.89 -0.83 18.21
C GLN A 86 -14.56 -0.67 19.70
N GLN A 87 -13.52 0.12 20.02
CA GLN A 87 -13.15 0.44 21.40
C GLN A 87 -14.27 1.20 22.13
N GLN A 88 -14.90 2.17 21.45
CA GLN A 88 -16.05 2.88 22.00
C GLN A 88 -17.21 1.93 22.31
N GLN A 89 -17.53 1.01 21.38
CA GLN A 89 -18.59 0.02 21.61
C GLN A 89 -18.31 -0.90 22.81
N ILE A 90 -17.04 -1.28 23.00
CA ILE A 90 -16.60 -2.06 24.16
C ILE A 90 -16.78 -1.25 25.44
N ALA A 91 -16.41 0.03 25.46
CA ALA A 91 -16.58 0.90 26.61
C ALA A 91 -18.06 1.04 26.99
N GLU A 92 -18.91 1.36 26.01
CA GLU A 92 -20.37 1.46 26.22
C GLU A 92 -20.98 0.14 26.74
N ALA A 93 -20.51 -0.99 26.22
CA ALA A 93 -20.96 -2.31 26.67
C ALA A 93 -20.52 -2.62 28.12
N LYS A 94 -19.31 -2.22 28.50
CA LYS A 94 -18.79 -2.34 29.87
C LYS A 94 -19.55 -1.45 30.84
N ASP A 95 -19.89 -0.24 30.45
CA ASP A 95 -20.69 0.67 31.29
C ASP A 95 -22.10 0.12 31.53
N LYS A 96 -22.75 -0.43 30.49
CA LYS A 96 -24.04 -1.13 30.64
C LYS A 96 -23.93 -2.34 31.56
N LEU A 97 -22.85 -3.11 31.47
CA LEU A 97 -22.63 -4.24 32.37
C LEU A 97 -22.52 -3.77 33.83
N LYS A 98 -21.72 -2.71 34.08
CA LYS A 98 -21.56 -2.15 35.41
C LYS A 98 -22.87 -1.63 36.00
N GLU A 99 -23.74 -1.04 35.19
CA GLU A 99 -25.07 -0.60 35.59
C GLU A 99 -25.96 -1.80 35.97
N LEU A 100 -25.96 -2.87 35.17
CA LEU A 100 -26.71 -4.09 35.45
C LEU A 100 -26.20 -4.77 36.73
N GLU A 101 -24.88 -4.88 36.91
CA GLU A 101 -24.30 -5.47 38.13
C GLU A 101 -24.61 -4.64 39.38
N THR A 102 -24.67 -3.33 39.27
CA THR A 102 -25.10 -2.44 40.36
C THR A 102 -26.55 -2.65 40.71
N LYS A 103 -27.44 -2.72 39.71
CA LYS A 103 -28.89 -3.00 39.92
C LYS A 103 -29.11 -4.39 40.55
N TYR A 104 -28.37 -5.39 40.06
CA TYR A 104 -28.38 -6.75 40.64
C TYR A 104 -27.95 -6.74 42.12
N SER A 105 -26.80 -6.09 42.41
CA SER A 105 -26.28 -6.01 43.78
C SER A 105 -27.22 -5.30 44.73
N ASN A 106 -27.89 -4.24 44.30
CA ASN A 106 -28.84 -3.52 45.14
C ASN A 106 -30.10 -4.37 45.43
N LEU A 107 -30.66 -4.98 44.39
CA LEU A 107 -31.88 -5.81 44.58
C LEU A 107 -31.61 -7.13 45.33
N SER A 108 -30.42 -7.72 45.14
CA SER A 108 -30.04 -8.96 45.79
C SER A 108 -29.95 -8.88 47.33
N LYS A 109 -29.77 -7.66 47.86
CA LYS A 109 -29.75 -7.42 49.31
C LYS A 109 -31.14 -7.56 49.96
N THR A 110 -32.20 -7.30 49.20
CA THR A 110 -33.61 -7.34 49.69
C THR A 110 -34.36 -8.50 49.11
N SER A 111 -34.13 -8.86 47.85
CA SER A 111 -34.86 -9.90 47.13
C SER A 111 -33.91 -10.74 46.24
N PRO A 112 -33.10 -11.64 46.80
CA PRO A 112 -32.05 -12.36 46.03
C PRO A 112 -32.60 -13.18 44.86
N LEU A 113 -33.78 -13.84 45.04
CA LEU A 113 -34.39 -14.62 44.00
C LEU A 113 -34.87 -13.78 42.83
N GLU A 114 -35.52 -12.65 43.13
CA GLU A 114 -35.96 -11.69 42.10
C GLU A 114 -34.79 -11.05 41.35
N ALA A 115 -33.72 -10.70 42.05
CA ALA A 115 -32.49 -10.17 41.44
C ALA A 115 -31.91 -11.17 40.41
N THR A 116 -31.83 -12.44 40.80
CA THR A 116 -31.34 -13.53 39.95
C THR A 116 -32.22 -13.73 38.72
N GLN A 117 -33.55 -13.79 38.91
CA GLN A 117 -34.48 -13.94 37.80
C GLN A 117 -34.46 -12.77 36.81
N ARG A 118 -34.31 -11.56 37.34
CA ARG A 118 -34.44 -10.34 36.55
C ARG A 118 -33.14 -9.93 35.82
N TYR A 119 -31.99 -10.10 36.44
CA TYR A 119 -30.75 -9.53 35.97
C TYR A 119 -29.68 -10.55 35.54
N SER A 120 -29.64 -11.77 36.08
CA SER A 120 -28.55 -12.69 35.82
C SER A 120 -28.39 -13.04 34.32
N ARG A 121 -29.54 -13.26 33.65
CA ARG A 121 -29.55 -13.55 32.21
C ARG A 121 -29.01 -12.36 31.39
N ASN A 122 -29.37 -11.13 31.76
CA ASN A 122 -28.96 -9.92 31.08
C ASN A 122 -27.45 -9.65 31.30
N ILE A 123 -26.96 -9.87 32.52
CA ILE A 123 -25.52 -9.77 32.86
C ILE A 123 -24.73 -10.79 32.05
N TRP A 124 -25.19 -12.04 31.98
CA TRP A 124 -24.53 -13.06 31.17
C TRP A 124 -24.49 -12.69 29.68
N ALA A 125 -25.61 -12.26 29.11
CA ALA A 125 -25.70 -11.84 27.72
C ALA A 125 -24.77 -10.65 27.45
N GLN A 126 -24.72 -9.66 28.35
CA GLN A 126 -23.85 -8.51 28.21
C GLN A 126 -22.35 -8.88 28.27
N LYS A 127 -21.98 -9.81 29.16
CA LYS A 127 -20.61 -10.35 29.23
C LYS A 127 -20.22 -11.04 27.92
N LYS A 128 -21.12 -11.82 27.35
CA LYS A 128 -20.92 -12.46 26.05
C LYS A 128 -20.72 -11.44 24.92
N THR A 129 -21.54 -10.38 24.88
CA THR A 129 -21.43 -9.31 23.93
C THR A 129 -20.05 -8.62 24.02
N ILE A 130 -19.56 -8.35 25.24
CA ILE A 130 -18.23 -7.76 25.45
C ILE A 130 -17.15 -8.69 24.89
N GLN A 131 -17.21 -9.98 25.16
CA GLN A 131 -16.24 -10.96 24.64
C GLN A 131 -16.23 -10.99 23.10
N GLU A 132 -17.40 -10.95 22.48
CA GLU A 132 -17.52 -10.91 21.00
C GLU A 132 -16.92 -9.61 20.41
N LEU A 133 -17.17 -8.47 21.06
CA LEU A 133 -16.60 -7.18 20.66
C LEU A 133 -15.08 -7.15 20.84
N GLU A 134 -14.56 -7.67 21.96
CA GLU A 134 -13.10 -7.77 22.20
C GLU A 134 -12.43 -8.70 21.19
N ALA A 135 -13.04 -9.84 20.87
CA ALA A 135 -12.55 -10.72 19.81
C ALA A 135 -12.59 -10.03 18.42
N GLY A 136 -13.59 -9.20 18.16
CA GLY A 136 -13.67 -8.35 16.98
C GLY A 136 -12.53 -7.35 16.91
N LEU A 137 -12.21 -6.70 18.01
CA LEU A 137 -11.10 -5.76 18.11
C LEU A 137 -9.75 -6.42 17.80
N GLU A 138 -9.51 -7.61 18.32
CA GLU A 138 -8.27 -8.34 18.06
C GLU A 138 -8.15 -8.75 16.57
N ARG A 139 -9.26 -9.12 15.92
CA ARG A 139 -9.28 -9.36 14.47
C ARG A 139 -8.94 -8.10 13.68
N LEU A 140 -9.52 -6.94 14.05
CA LEU A 140 -9.22 -5.67 13.40
C LEU A 140 -7.73 -5.28 13.54
N LYS A 141 -7.16 -5.44 14.72
CA LYS A 141 -5.72 -5.20 14.95
C LYS A 141 -4.84 -6.12 14.10
N LYS A 142 -5.21 -7.41 13.99
CA LYS A 142 -4.50 -8.35 13.13
C LYS A 142 -4.57 -7.91 11.67
N THR A 143 -5.75 -7.56 11.18
CA THR A 143 -5.95 -7.05 9.81
C THR A 143 -5.13 -5.79 9.56
N GLN A 144 -5.07 -4.86 10.51
CA GLN A 144 -4.24 -3.66 10.45
C GLN A 144 -2.75 -4.02 10.30
N MET A 145 -2.26 -5.00 11.07
CA MET A 145 -0.88 -5.48 10.97
C MET A 145 -0.60 -6.15 9.62
N ASP A 146 -1.57 -6.86 9.05
CA ASP A 146 -1.42 -7.48 7.73
C ASP A 146 -1.33 -6.41 6.62
N TYR A 147 -2.11 -5.33 6.70
CA TYR A 147 -1.94 -4.19 5.80
C TYR A 147 -0.58 -3.52 5.94
N LYS A 148 -0.09 -3.34 7.17
CA LYS A 148 1.26 -2.80 7.40
C LYS A 148 2.35 -3.67 6.77
N ARG A 149 2.24 -4.99 6.89
CA ARG A 149 3.16 -5.94 6.23
C ARG A 149 3.07 -5.85 4.71
N LYS A 150 1.85 -5.76 4.17
CA LYS A 150 1.63 -5.60 2.71
C LYS A 150 2.29 -4.34 2.20
N MET A 151 2.14 -3.21 2.92
CA MET A 151 2.81 -1.95 2.58
C MET A 151 4.33 -2.10 2.51
N GLU A 152 4.95 -2.73 3.51
CA GLU A 152 6.40 -2.93 3.53
C GLU A 152 6.87 -3.82 2.37
N ILE A 153 6.16 -4.91 2.08
CA ILE A 153 6.46 -5.78 0.93
C ILE A 153 6.37 -5.01 -0.38
N CYS A 154 5.31 -4.21 -0.58
CA CYS A 154 5.14 -3.41 -1.79
C CYS A 154 6.24 -2.37 -1.94
N ARG A 155 6.63 -1.70 -0.84
CA ARG A 155 7.73 -0.74 -0.82
C ARG A 155 9.05 -1.38 -1.25
N VAL A 156 9.44 -2.50 -0.63
CA VAL A 156 10.67 -3.22 -0.97
C VAL A 156 10.67 -3.67 -2.44
N LYS A 157 9.53 -4.16 -2.94
CA LYS A 157 9.39 -4.54 -4.35
C LYS A 157 9.53 -3.34 -5.28
N ALA A 158 8.90 -2.22 -4.96
CA ALA A 158 9.00 -0.98 -5.73
C ALA A 158 10.44 -0.47 -5.77
N ASP A 159 11.14 -0.42 -4.63
CA ASP A 159 12.53 0.01 -4.54
C ASP A 159 13.46 -0.89 -5.38
N ASN A 160 13.23 -2.21 -5.37
CA ASN A 160 14.01 -3.15 -6.18
C ASN A 160 13.76 -2.97 -7.68
N VAL A 161 12.51 -2.72 -8.07
CA VAL A 161 12.18 -2.43 -9.48
C VAL A 161 12.76 -1.09 -9.90
N GLN A 162 12.73 -0.08 -9.04
CA GLN A 162 13.33 1.22 -9.33
C GLN A 162 14.84 1.15 -9.57
N LYS A 163 15.56 0.32 -8.79
CA LYS A 163 16.98 0.05 -9.03
C LYS A 163 17.22 -0.55 -10.42
N LYS A 164 16.42 -1.56 -10.78
CA LYS A 164 16.52 -2.20 -12.12
C LYS A 164 16.22 -1.21 -13.27
N ILE A 165 15.26 -0.30 -13.06
CA ILE A 165 14.98 0.77 -14.03
C ILE A 165 16.22 1.63 -14.21
N THR A 166 16.83 2.08 -13.11
CA THR A 166 18.03 2.94 -13.16
C THR A 166 19.20 2.23 -13.84
N GLU A 167 19.40 0.94 -13.57
CA GLU A 167 20.44 0.12 -14.22
C GLU A 167 20.17 -0.01 -15.72
N ALA A 168 18.97 -0.37 -16.13
CA ALA A 168 18.61 -0.52 -17.55
C ALA A 168 18.69 0.81 -18.32
N GLU A 169 18.30 1.93 -17.69
CA GLU A 169 18.45 3.25 -18.28
C GLU A 169 19.93 3.63 -18.46
N ALA A 170 20.79 3.30 -17.50
CA ALA A 170 22.22 3.52 -17.60
C ALA A 170 22.87 2.70 -18.74
N ASP A 171 22.45 1.44 -18.91
CA ASP A 171 22.92 0.57 -19.98
C ASP A 171 22.49 1.08 -21.36
N SER A 172 21.23 1.52 -21.48
CA SER A 172 20.70 2.13 -22.72
C SER A 172 21.50 3.38 -23.10
N ILE A 173 21.81 4.25 -22.12
CA ILE A 173 22.65 5.42 -22.33
C ILE A 173 24.07 5.04 -22.79
N ALA A 174 24.67 4.05 -22.16
CA ALA A 174 26.01 3.59 -22.52
C ALA A 174 26.04 3.04 -23.95
N THR A 175 25.02 2.29 -24.36
CA THR A 175 24.86 1.75 -25.72
C THR A 175 24.66 2.87 -26.73
N ALA A 176 23.81 3.87 -26.43
CA ALA A 176 23.61 5.03 -27.30
C ALA A 176 24.91 5.86 -27.52
N ARG A 177 25.71 6.04 -26.45
CA ARG A 177 27.00 6.70 -26.53
C ARG A 177 28.03 5.96 -27.41
N ARG A 178 27.98 4.61 -27.41
CA ARG A 178 28.80 3.80 -28.32
C ARG A 178 28.36 4.04 -29.76
N LEU A 179 27.07 3.99 -30.05
CA LEU A 179 26.55 4.27 -31.38
C LEU A 179 26.96 5.62 -31.90
N SER A 180 26.95 6.70 -31.05
CA SER A 180 27.35 8.06 -31.46
C SER A 180 28.83 8.25 -31.73
N LYS A 181 29.69 7.34 -31.26
CA LYS A 181 31.14 7.41 -31.53
C LYS A 181 31.55 6.81 -32.88
N TYR A 182 30.68 6.02 -33.49
CA TYR A 182 30.94 5.39 -34.78
C TYR A 182 30.39 6.17 -35.98
N ASN A 183 29.66 7.25 -35.71
CA ASN A 183 29.19 8.23 -36.69
C ASN A 183 29.98 9.55 -36.60
#